data_a8309b2654d23a1821c4873bacb18479
#
_entry.id   a8309b2654d23a1821c4873bacb18479
#
_cell.length_a   1.000
_cell.length_b   1.000
_cell.length_c   1.000
_cell.angle_alpha   90.00
_cell.angle_beta   90.00
_cell.angle_gamma   90.00
#
_symmetry.space_group_name_H-M   'P 1'
#
loop_
_entity.id
_entity.type
_entity.pdbx_description
1 polymer ?
#
loop_
_entity_poly.entity_id
_entity_poly.type
_entity_poly.pdbx_seq_one_letter_code
_entity_poly.pdbx_strand_id
1 'polypeptide(L)'
;MYINIYIYLKKKKKIAKSKGKKKEIDDVIDISANDSSILENKFNDTTSPITTNYNPKFKLSESEVKELNPFIDGFNDDTETDKKYSTEKETEEDLPPPLEEMKDENDDTETKDEYLNLTEDERKELAKKAKDEGNKLFESKKYNKAIKQYSKAIELYPDSIYYNNRAACYSNLGKMDEVIADCTEALKLNPKYVKALKRRAQAYEKTKNLELALNDYTALCIIDEFSNNSIVTANEAVLKERAEEVTNEIIKNRKPKLPSDTFITTYLDSFRTKEEYYDESSGNVWKEEDGESLFLNALENTKLKNYKTASEQVDHALQIGIKNNKMKAGALRLRGTYLYLANSMEPAIADFEESLKLDPENIQTHIKLASCLLEKGELEPSLELFDRAAMISSDDPDLYYHRAHIKFMLNQYDDAIEDYKKSAELDPSFVFSFIQQGVAYYRNGSTPTAIKTFEDAAKKFPNSPDLHNYYGEILMDLQRFDDAMNEFDKASKVAPQLPFSYVNKALLYQQKMDLLNSEKFVRKALEVDPECDTAHVHLAQICLQKHDIAEAVEEYGKAIEVARTNMDLQQAVMCREAAKAQLDVIKKYPDIKEKFFK
;
A
#
# COMPACT_ATOMS: atom_id res chain seq x y z
N MET A 1 -8.27 -5.57 0.00
CA MET A 1 -8.29 -5.60 -1.47
C MET A 1 -8.98 -6.83 -2.02
N TYR A 2 -8.58 -8.07 -1.64
CA TYR A 2 -9.31 -9.31 -1.99
C TYR A 2 -10.79 -9.27 -1.59
N ILE A 3 -11.06 -8.85 -0.36
CA ILE A 3 -12.43 -8.69 0.17
C ILE A 3 -13.20 -7.64 -0.63
N ASN A 4 -12.59 -6.55 -1.06
CA ASN A 4 -13.28 -5.50 -1.82
C ASN A 4 -13.63 -5.94 -3.25
N ILE A 5 -12.77 -6.66 -3.95
CA ILE A 5 -13.07 -7.23 -5.27
C ILE A 5 -14.16 -8.30 -5.14
N TYR A 6 -14.07 -9.17 -4.12
CA TYR A 6 -15.05 -10.22 -3.86
C TYR A 6 -16.39 -9.67 -3.34
N ILE A 7 -16.38 -8.69 -2.42
CA ILE A 7 -17.58 -8.00 -1.95
C ILE A 7 -18.23 -7.23 -3.10
N TYR A 8 -17.44 -6.64 -3.99
CA TYR A 8 -17.91 -5.98 -5.19
C TYR A 8 -18.58 -6.96 -6.16
N LEU A 9 -17.97 -8.11 -6.43
CA LEU A 9 -18.54 -9.17 -7.27
C LEU A 9 -19.79 -9.79 -6.62
N LYS A 10 -19.79 -9.99 -5.28
CA LYS A 10 -20.96 -10.49 -4.53
C LYS A 10 -22.09 -9.46 -4.48
N LYS A 11 -21.79 -8.15 -4.36
CA LYS A 11 -22.78 -7.06 -4.47
C LYS A 11 -23.36 -7.00 -5.88
N LYS A 12 -22.55 -7.18 -6.93
CA LYS A 12 -23.01 -7.22 -8.33
C LYS A 12 -23.96 -8.41 -8.58
N LYS A 13 -23.65 -9.62 -8.06
CA LYS A 13 -24.57 -10.79 -8.10
C LYS A 13 -25.88 -10.51 -7.34
N LYS A 14 -25.83 -9.80 -6.21
CA LYS A 14 -27.02 -9.45 -5.42
C LYS A 14 -27.89 -8.40 -6.12
N ILE A 15 -27.27 -7.41 -6.77
CA ILE A 15 -27.95 -6.37 -7.57
C ILE A 15 -28.53 -6.97 -8.86
N ALA A 16 -27.82 -7.88 -9.53
CA ALA A 16 -28.34 -8.59 -10.71
C ALA A 16 -29.54 -9.49 -10.36
N LYS A 17 -29.50 -10.19 -9.20
CA LYS A 17 -30.63 -10.96 -8.68
C LYS A 17 -31.81 -10.09 -8.22
N SER A 18 -31.55 -8.86 -7.72
CA SER A 18 -32.64 -7.93 -7.34
C SER A 18 -33.28 -7.26 -8.56
N LYS A 19 -32.51 -6.98 -9.62
CA LYS A 19 -33.07 -6.46 -10.89
C LYS A 19 -33.91 -7.50 -11.65
N GLY A 20 -33.62 -8.80 -11.51
CA GLY A 20 -34.44 -9.89 -12.06
C GLY A 20 -35.76 -10.07 -11.33
N LYS A 21 -35.94 -9.59 -10.10
CA LYS A 21 -37.17 -9.63 -9.33
C LYS A 21 -38.02 -8.34 -9.40
N LYS A 22 -37.49 -7.27 -10.01
CA LYS A 22 -38.18 -5.96 -10.06
C LYS A 22 -39.12 -5.78 -11.24
N LYS A 23 -39.45 -6.86 -11.97
CA LYS A 23 -40.43 -6.83 -13.08
C LYS A 23 -41.86 -7.19 -12.66
N GLU A 24 -42.10 -7.39 -11.35
CA GLU A 24 -43.41 -7.73 -10.82
C GLU A 24 -43.95 -6.82 -9.71
N ILE A 25 -43.27 -5.68 -9.39
CA ILE A 25 -43.74 -4.77 -8.35
C ILE A 25 -43.52 -3.33 -8.80
N ASP A 26 -44.20 -2.91 -9.84
CA ASP A 26 -44.38 -1.50 -10.23
C ASP A 26 -45.84 -1.03 -10.06
N ASP A 27 -46.51 -1.55 -9.04
CA ASP A 27 -47.74 -0.96 -8.55
C ASP A 27 -47.65 -0.87 -7.02
N VAL A 28 -47.89 0.36 -6.53
CA VAL A 28 -48.12 0.75 -5.13
C VAL A 28 -46.92 1.35 -4.37
N ILE A 29 -47.14 2.61 -4.08
CA ILE A 29 -46.78 3.44 -2.93
C ILE A 29 -45.79 4.57 -3.19
N ASP A 30 -46.40 5.71 -3.38
CA ASP A 30 -46.00 7.06 -3.01
C ASP A 30 -45.95 7.21 -1.47
N ILE A 31 -44.80 7.42 -0.85
CA ILE A 31 -44.68 7.97 0.52
C ILE A 31 -43.46 8.86 0.60
N SER A 32 -43.76 10.11 0.91
CA SER A 32 -43.06 11.28 1.36
C SER A 32 -41.72 11.12 2.09
N ALA A 33 -40.89 12.14 1.83
CA ALA A 33 -39.71 12.55 2.60
C ALA A 33 -39.87 12.49 4.13
N ASN A 34 -38.95 11.81 4.77
CA ASN A 34 -38.27 12.12 6.05
C ASN A 34 -37.69 10.82 6.62
N ASP A 35 -36.41 10.63 6.46
CA ASP A 35 -35.50 10.07 7.46
C ASP A 35 -34.08 10.05 6.92
N SER A 36 -33.42 11.18 7.15
CA SER A 36 -32.00 11.36 6.92
C SER A 36 -31.22 11.13 8.23
N SER A 37 -31.07 9.90 8.68
CA SER A 37 -30.22 9.62 9.85
C SER A 37 -29.66 8.21 10.01
N ILE A 38 -29.64 7.35 8.97
CA ILE A 38 -29.01 6.01 9.08
C ILE A 38 -28.17 5.65 7.83
N LEU A 39 -27.31 6.54 7.35
CA LEU A 39 -26.33 6.22 6.29
C LEU A 39 -24.97 6.92 6.46
N GLU A 40 -24.66 7.32 7.67
CA GLU A 40 -23.29 7.75 8.04
C GLU A 40 -22.59 6.60 8.76
N ASN A 41 -21.93 5.74 8.05
CA ASN A 41 -20.78 4.94 8.46
C ASN A 41 -20.62 3.75 7.53
N LYS A 42 -20.00 3.92 6.38
CA LYS A 42 -19.31 2.86 5.62
C LYS A 42 -18.81 3.30 4.24
N PHE A 43 -18.08 4.39 4.14
CA PHE A 43 -17.23 4.68 2.98
C PHE A 43 -16.07 5.58 3.40
N ASN A 44 -15.14 5.02 4.17
CA ASN A 44 -13.77 5.52 4.25
C ASN A 44 -12.90 4.39 3.76
N ASP A 45 -12.34 4.56 2.62
CA ASP A 45 -11.07 4.10 2.08
C ASP A 45 -11.20 3.89 0.59
N THR A 46 -10.68 4.78 -0.12
CA THR A 46 -9.96 4.69 -1.40
C THR A 46 -10.11 5.99 -2.14
N THR A 47 -9.08 6.66 -2.25
CA THR A 47 -8.62 7.68 -3.18
C THR A 47 -8.00 8.87 -2.47
N SER A 48 -6.69 8.88 -2.41
CA SER A 48 -5.94 10.11 -2.24
C SER A 48 -4.77 10.08 -3.20
N PRO A 49 -4.71 10.94 -4.18
CA PRO A 49 -3.44 11.33 -4.73
C PRO A 49 -2.82 12.40 -3.83
N ILE A 50 -1.59 12.18 -3.43
CA ILE A 50 -0.68 13.17 -2.85
C ILE A 50 -1.15 13.82 -1.54
N THR A 51 -1.11 13.07 -0.45
CA THR A 51 -1.03 13.67 0.88
C THR A 51 0.00 12.91 1.69
N THR A 52 1.13 13.56 1.91
CA THR A 52 2.05 13.20 2.98
C THR A 52 1.29 13.22 4.30
N ASN A 53 1.29 12.12 5.01
CA ASN A 53 0.60 11.97 6.30
C ASN A 53 1.26 12.81 7.38
N TYR A 54 0.45 13.50 8.15
CA TYR A 54 0.97 14.19 9.34
C TYR A 54 0.01 14.46 10.47
N ASN A 55 0.50 14.32 11.74
CA ASN A 55 -0.23 14.57 12.96
C ASN A 55 0.50 15.51 13.93
N PRO A 56 -0.09 16.52 14.51
CA PRO A 56 0.42 17.33 15.60
C PRO A 56 -0.49 17.59 16.77
N LYS A 57 0.06 18.17 17.79
CA LYS A 57 -0.43 18.32 19.13
C LYS A 57 -1.52 19.33 19.39
N PHE A 58 -2.56 18.79 19.99
CA PHE A 58 -3.16 19.27 21.23
C PHE A 58 -3.17 18.08 22.19
N LYS A 59 -3.16 18.30 23.53
CA LYS A 59 -3.28 17.24 24.52
C LYS A 59 -4.57 16.47 24.30
N LEU A 60 -4.52 15.45 23.47
CA LEU A 60 -5.56 14.43 23.41
C LEU A 60 -5.45 13.60 24.67
N SER A 61 -6.57 13.22 25.26
CA SER A 61 -6.61 12.27 26.36
C SER A 61 -6.10 10.91 25.87
N GLU A 62 -5.55 10.09 26.75
CA GLU A 62 -5.07 8.74 26.41
C GLU A 62 -6.13 7.87 25.70
N SER A 63 -7.42 8.18 25.86
CA SER A 63 -8.52 7.53 25.15
C SER A 63 -8.67 7.98 23.69
N GLU A 64 -8.42 9.26 23.40
CA GLU A 64 -8.48 9.81 22.04
C GLU A 64 -7.25 9.41 21.23
N VAL A 65 -6.11 9.24 21.88
CA VAL A 65 -4.91 8.65 21.24
C VAL A 65 -5.15 7.18 20.87
N LYS A 66 -5.88 6.41 21.67
CA LYS A 66 -6.22 5.02 21.36
C LYS A 66 -7.22 4.86 20.22
N GLU A 67 -8.09 5.82 19.97
CA GLU A 67 -9.01 5.79 18.81
C GLU A 67 -8.33 6.16 17.48
N LEU A 68 -7.22 6.89 17.54
CA LEU A 68 -6.40 7.24 16.35
C LEU A 68 -5.33 6.17 16.01
N ASN A 69 -5.16 5.19 16.88
CA ASN A 69 -4.08 4.21 16.84
C ASN A 69 -4.21 2.99 15.91
N PRO A 70 -5.25 2.76 15.11
CA PRO A 70 -5.21 1.67 14.12
C PRO A 70 -4.20 1.89 12.99
N PHE A 71 -3.63 3.12 12.87
CA PHE A 71 -2.71 3.48 11.79
C PHE A 71 -1.26 3.69 12.22
N ILE A 72 -0.99 3.85 13.52
CA ILE A 72 0.36 4.13 14.06
C ILE A 72 0.95 2.91 14.77
N ASP A 73 0.13 2.06 15.42
CA ASP A 73 0.60 0.89 16.19
C ASP A 73 1.01 -0.31 15.33
N GLY A 74 1.12 -0.16 14.03
CA GLY A 74 1.75 -1.17 13.16
C GLY A 74 3.28 -1.21 13.23
N PHE A 75 3.94 -0.30 13.95
CA PHE A 75 5.40 -0.17 13.88
C PHE A 75 6.17 -0.22 15.21
N ASN A 76 5.51 -0.24 16.36
CA ASN A 76 6.21 -0.41 17.65
C ASN A 76 5.25 -1.03 18.65
N ASP A 77 5.24 -2.30 18.84
CA ASP A 77 5.26 -2.99 20.12
C ASP A 77 5.03 -4.51 20.00
N ASP A 78 6.09 -5.25 19.67
CA ASP A 78 6.17 -6.69 19.91
C ASP A 78 6.76 -7.02 21.31
N THR A 79 6.71 -6.07 22.27
CA THR A 79 7.33 -6.28 23.58
C THR A 79 6.37 -6.35 24.76
N GLU A 80 5.05 -6.28 24.60
CA GLU A 80 4.09 -6.36 25.71
C GLU A 80 3.10 -7.53 25.72
N THR A 81 3.10 -8.41 24.72
CA THR A 81 2.26 -9.63 24.75
C THR A 81 2.89 -10.82 25.46
N ASP A 82 4.19 -10.76 25.78
CA ASP A 82 4.90 -11.82 26.53
C ASP A 82 4.77 -11.73 28.05
N LYS A 83 4.00 -10.78 28.59
CA LYS A 83 3.87 -10.61 30.05
C LYS A 83 2.58 -11.14 30.68
N LYS A 84 1.75 -11.87 29.95
CA LYS A 84 0.52 -12.46 30.53
C LYS A 84 0.51 -14.00 30.66
N TYR A 85 1.60 -14.67 30.28
CA TYR A 85 1.73 -16.11 30.41
C TYR A 85 2.99 -16.56 31.18
N SER A 86 3.61 -15.69 31.98
CA SER A 86 4.79 -16.04 32.76
C SER A 86 4.59 -15.80 34.26
N THR A 87 3.64 -16.50 34.88
CA THR A 87 3.62 -16.71 36.33
C THR A 87 3.02 -18.07 36.69
N GLU A 88 3.49 -19.11 36.03
CA GLU A 88 3.60 -20.42 36.71
C GLU A 88 5.04 -20.89 36.45
N LYS A 89 5.81 -20.91 37.51
CA LYS A 89 7.11 -21.54 37.54
C LYS A 89 6.88 -23.05 37.41
N GLU A 90 6.98 -23.55 36.18
CA GLU A 90 7.25 -24.96 35.97
C GLU A 90 8.68 -25.22 36.47
N THR A 91 8.78 -25.97 37.52
CA THR A 91 10.03 -26.51 38.05
C THR A 91 10.57 -27.52 37.03
N GLU A 92 11.90 -27.59 36.90
CA GLU A 92 12.63 -28.48 35.95
C GLU A 92 12.35 -29.99 36.14
N GLU A 93 11.33 -30.40 36.93
CA GLU A 93 11.01 -31.81 37.21
C GLU A 93 9.86 -32.39 36.39
N ASP A 94 9.17 -31.61 35.52
CA ASP A 94 8.00 -32.08 34.75
C ASP A 94 8.25 -32.27 33.25
N LEU A 95 9.49 -32.33 32.80
CA LEU A 95 9.79 -32.85 31.47
C LEU A 95 9.65 -34.38 31.51
N PRO A 96 8.76 -34.98 30.69
CA PRO A 96 8.76 -36.44 30.58
C PRO A 96 10.14 -36.89 30.09
N PRO A 97 10.68 -37.97 30.66
CA PRO A 97 11.99 -38.47 30.29
C PRO A 97 12.03 -38.71 28.77
N PRO A 98 13.21 -38.53 28.11
CA PRO A 98 13.35 -38.86 26.71
C PRO A 98 12.80 -40.26 26.50
N LEU A 99 11.84 -40.41 25.58
CA LEU A 99 11.30 -41.72 25.21
C LEU A 99 12.49 -42.55 24.75
N GLU A 100 12.95 -43.44 25.63
CA GLU A 100 13.87 -44.51 25.26
C GLU A 100 13.31 -45.17 24.01
N GLU A 101 14.11 -45.25 22.97
CA GLU A 101 13.85 -46.05 21.80
C GLU A 101 13.62 -47.48 22.24
N MET A 102 12.38 -47.84 22.54
CA MET A 102 12.01 -49.24 22.65
C MET A 102 12.28 -49.85 21.30
N LYS A 103 13.37 -50.57 21.19
CA LYS A 103 13.64 -51.49 20.07
C LYS A 103 12.46 -52.44 20.01
N ASP A 104 11.54 -52.17 19.06
CA ASP A 104 10.52 -53.15 18.65
C ASP A 104 11.25 -54.30 17.93
N GLU A 105 11.58 -55.34 18.65
CA GLU A 105 11.92 -56.64 18.11
C GLU A 105 10.65 -57.28 17.54
N ASN A 106 10.30 -56.90 16.34
CA ASN A 106 9.56 -57.69 15.35
C ASN A 106 9.64 -56.90 14.03
N ASP A 107 10.75 -57.04 13.37
CA ASP A 107 10.94 -56.66 12.00
C ASP A 107 10.23 -57.72 11.10
N ASP A 108 8.91 -57.55 10.93
CA ASP A 108 8.18 -58.23 9.89
C ASP A 108 8.59 -57.58 8.55
N THR A 109 9.78 -57.96 8.08
CA THR A 109 10.21 -57.72 6.70
C THR A 109 9.39 -58.65 5.77
N GLU A 110 8.10 -58.33 5.60
CA GLU A 110 7.35 -58.77 4.44
C GLU A 110 8.03 -58.17 3.21
N THR A 111 8.70 -59.02 2.45
CA THR A 111 9.54 -58.61 1.32
C THR A 111 8.67 -58.07 0.19
N LYS A 112 9.16 -57.04 -0.53
CA LYS A 112 8.53 -56.42 -1.71
C LYS A 112 8.09 -57.46 -2.78
N ASP A 113 8.68 -58.61 -2.77
CA ASP A 113 8.42 -59.71 -3.73
C ASP A 113 7.04 -60.38 -3.50
N GLU A 114 6.47 -60.29 -2.29
CA GLU A 114 5.18 -60.92 -1.96
C GLU A 114 3.98 -60.22 -2.63
N TYR A 115 4.13 -58.93 -2.95
CA TYR A 115 3.06 -58.11 -3.55
C TYR A 115 3.07 -58.17 -5.10
N LEU A 116 4.12 -58.72 -5.72
CA LEU A 116 4.24 -58.79 -7.19
C LEU A 116 3.23 -59.74 -7.84
N ASN A 117 2.71 -60.70 -7.08
CA ASN A 117 1.75 -61.69 -7.56
C ASN A 117 0.28 -61.31 -7.33
N LEU A 118 0.01 -60.19 -6.65
CA LEU A 118 -1.35 -59.74 -6.34
C LEU A 118 -1.96 -58.95 -7.51
N THR A 119 -3.24 -59.20 -7.77
CA THR A 119 -4.03 -58.38 -8.69
C THR A 119 -4.17 -56.94 -8.15
N GLU A 120 -4.49 -56.03 -9.03
CA GLU A 120 -4.70 -54.62 -8.63
C GLU A 120 -5.79 -54.47 -7.58
N ASP A 121 -6.87 -55.24 -7.66
CA ASP A 121 -7.97 -55.18 -6.70
C ASP A 121 -7.57 -55.75 -5.32
N GLU A 122 -6.78 -56.81 -5.30
CA GLU A 122 -6.22 -57.33 -4.05
C GLU A 122 -5.27 -56.35 -3.37
N ARG A 123 -4.44 -55.70 -4.14
CA ARG A 123 -3.57 -54.60 -3.61
C ARG A 123 -4.37 -53.47 -3.06
N LYS A 124 -5.43 -53.00 -3.74
CA LYS A 124 -6.33 -51.96 -3.26
C LYS A 124 -7.00 -52.34 -1.95
N GLU A 125 -7.48 -53.59 -1.83
CA GLU A 125 -8.16 -54.05 -0.59
C GLU A 125 -7.18 -54.14 0.59
N LEU A 126 -5.96 -54.62 0.35
CA LEU A 126 -4.90 -54.64 1.37
C LEU A 126 -4.45 -53.25 1.78
N ALA A 127 -4.30 -52.33 0.82
CA ALA A 127 -3.98 -50.95 1.09
C ALA A 127 -5.06 -50.28 1.95
N LYS A 128 -6.34 -50.55 1.67
CA LYS A 128 -7.47 -50.05 2.47
C LYS A 128 -7.44 -50.58 3.90
N LYS A 129 -7.13 -51.88 4.09
CA LYS A 129 -6.98 -52.48 5.44
C LYS A 129 -5.83 -51.81 6.22
N ALA A 130 -4.67 -51.64 5.56
CA ALA A 130 -3.53 -50.96 6.17
C ALA A 130 -3.87 -49.50 6.55
N LYS A 131 -4.57 -48.74 5.67
CA LYS A 131 -5.05 -47.38 5.96
C LYS A 131 -6.01 -47.39 7.17
N ASP A 132 -6.95 -48.33 7.27
CA ASP A 132 -7.90 -48.39 8.38
C ASP A 132 -7.22 -48.74 9.71
N GLU A 133 -6.17 -49.59 9.69
CA GLU A 133 -5.32 -49.81 10.85
C GLU A 133 -4.51 -48.58 11.22
N GLY A 134 -3.96 -47.86 10.23
CA GLY A 134 -3.30 -46.58 10.43
C GLY A 134 -4.21 -45.53 11.09
N ASN A 135 -5.50 -45.47 10.70
CA ASN A 135 -6.47 -44.58 11.32
C ASN A 135 -6.69 -44.86 12.81
N LYS A 136 -6.84 -46.15 13.21
CA LYS A 136 -6.97 -46.55 14.62
C LYS A 136 -5.75 -46.17 15.46
N LEU A 137 -4.56 -46.32 14.85
CA LEU A 137 -3.30 -45.94 15.50
C LEU A 137 -3.18 -44.43 15.64
N PHE A 138 -3.62 -43.67 14.64
CA PHE A 138 -3.66 -42.21 14.66
C PHE A 138 -4.60 -41.69 15.76
N GLU A 139 -5.81 -42.24 15.88
CA GLU A 139 -6.77 -41.93 16.95
C GLU A 139 -6.19 -42.21 18.32
N SER A 140 -5.40 -43.30 18.45
CA SER A 140 -4.68 -43.67 19.68
C SER A 140 -3.40 -42.84 19.88
N LYS A 141 -3.13 -41.80 19.09
CA LYS A 141 -1.91 -40.95 19.10
C LYS A 141 -0.59 -41.71 18.91
N LYS A 142 -0.62 -42.95 18.42
CA LYS A 142 0.56 -43.76 18.11
C LYS A 142 1.11 -43.43 16.73
N TYR A 143 1.53 -42.16 16.51
CA TYR A 143 1.84 -41.60 15.19
C TYR A 143 2.91 -42.37 14.43
N ASN A 144 4.01 -42.81 15.09
CA ASN A 144 5.07 -43.58 14.44
C ASN A 144 4.58 -44.95 13.90
N LYS A 145 3.68 -45.63 14.63
CA LYS A 145 3.08 -46.87 14.17
C LYS A 145 2.05 -46.62 13.03
N ALA A 146 1.29 -45.54 13.13
CA ALA A 146 0.38 -45.13 12.07
C ALA A 146 1.11 -44.80 10.76
N ILE A 147 2.28 -44.14 10.83
CA ILE A 147 3.14 -43.89 9.66
C ILE A 147 3.57 -45.19 8.96
N LYS A 148 3.96 -46.24 9.73
CA LYS A 148 4.32 -47.54 9.13
C LYS A 148 3.14 -48.13 8.35
N GLN A 149 1.92 -48.09 8.91
CA GLN A 149 0.73 -48.63 8.24
C GLN A 149 0.32 -47.81 7.00
N TYR A 150 0.37 -46.47 7.08
CA TYR A 150 0.12 -45.66 5.88
C TYR A 150 1.20 -45.81 4.82
N SER A 151 2.47 -46.03 5.20
CA SER A 151 3.54 -46.35 4.25
C SER A 151 3.29 -47.68 3.54
N LYS A 152 2.88 -48.72 4.27
CA LYS A 152 2.45 -50.01 3.68
C LYS A 152 1.27 -49.84 2.72
N ALA A 153 0.28 -49.01 3.06
CA ALA A 153 -0.85 -48.68 2.19
C ALA A 153 -0.39 -48.01 0.88
N ILE A 154 0.54 -47.06 0.96
CA ILE A 154 1.10 -46.33 -0.18
C ILE A 154 1.91 -47.28 -1.09
N GLU A 155 2.70 -48.16 -0.51
CA GLU A 155 3.48 -49.16 -1.28
C GLU A 155 2.58 -50.13 -2.04
N LEU A 156 1.46 -50.55 -1.44
CA LEU A 156 0.49 -51.47 -2.07
C LEU A 156 -0.28 -50.78 -3.21
N TYR A 157 -0.81 -49.57 -2.94
CA TYR A 157 -1.57 -48.79 -3.90
C TYR A 157 -1.52 -47.30 -3.56
N PRO A 158 -0.77 -46.47 -4.30
CA PRO A 158 -0.67 -45.03 -4.03
C PRO A 158 -2.01 -44.34 -4.16
N ASP A 159 -2.44 -43.61 -3.10
CA ASP A 159 -3.66 -42.82 -3.08
C ASP A 159 -3.43 -41.51 -2.31
N SER A 160 -4.01 -40.42 -2.79
CA SER A 160 -3.91 -39.10 -2.19
C SER A 160 -4.33 -39.04 -0.72
N ILE A 161 -5.28 -39.90 -0.32
CA ILE A 161 -5.77 -39.99 1.05
C ILE A 161 -4.70 -40.57 1.97
N TYR A 162 -3.95 -41.60 1.51
CA TYR A 162 -2.94 -42.27 2.33
C TYR A 162 -1.76 -41.35 2.61
N TYR A 163 -1.28 -40.63 1.57
CA TYR A 163 -0.26 -39.59 1.73
C TYR A 163 -0.73 -38.50 2.68
N ASN A 164 -1.95 -37.97 2.51
CA ASN A 164 -2.47 -36.93 3.37
C ASN A 164 -2.64 -37.40 4.83
N ASN A 165 -2.99 -38.68 5.09
CA ASN A 165 -3.11 -39.24 6.42
C ASN A 165 -1.74 -39.42 7.08
N ARG A 166 -0.73 -39.84 6.31
CA ARG A 166 0.66 -39.92 6.77
C ARG A 166 1.21 -38.53 7.11
N ALA A 167 0.94 -37.54 6.26
CA ALA A 167 1.26 -36.14 6.51
C ALA A 167 0.63 -35.61 7.81
N ALA A 168 -0.59 -36.08 8.14
CA ALA A 168 -1.22 -35.73 9.43
C ALA A 168 -0.42 -36.24 10.63
N CYS A 169 0.14 -37.46 10.53
CA CYS A 169 1.03 -37.99 11.57
C CYS A 169 2.31 -37.14 11.69
N TYR A 170 2.96 -36.84 10.56
CA TYR A 170 4.15 -35.99 10.53
C TYR A 170 3.88 -34.59 11.11
N SER A 171 2.73 -34.01 10.80
CA SER A 171 2.33 -32.70 11.37
C SER A 171 2.25 -32.73 12.90
N ASN A 172 1.69 -33.81 13.47
CA ASN A 172 1.62 -33.99 14.93
C ASN A 172 2.99 -34.26 15.57
N LEU A 173 3.95 -34.76 14.80
CA LEU A 173 5.34 -34.98 15.24
C LEU A 173 6.25 -33.76 14.99
N GLY A 174 5.72 -32.66 14.44
CA GLY A 174 6.51 -31.46 14.13
C GLY A 174 7.43 -31.59 12.92
N LYS A 175 7.30 -32.66 12.12
CA LYS A 175 8.14 -32.97 10.96
C LYS A 175 7.58 -32.28 9.69
N MET A 176 7.85 -30.97 9.54
CA MET A 176 7.20 -30.15 8.50
C MET A 176 7.67 -30.48 7.09
N ASP A 177 8.93 -30.87 6.89
CA ASP A 177 9.45 -31.23 5.58
C ASP A 177 8.76 -32.50 5.03
N GLU A 178 8.54 -33.50 5.88
CA GLU A 178 7.81 -34.71 5.53
C GLU A 178 6.33 -34.42 5.26
N VAL A 179 5.73 -33.46 5.98
CA VAL A 179 4.36 -32.97 5.68
C VAL A 179 4.28 -32.38 4.28
N ILE A 180 5.25 -31.53 3.92
CA ILE A 180 5.32 -30.89 2.60
C ILE A 180 5.49 -31.95 1.51
N ALA A 181 6.40 -32.90 1.72
CA ALA A 181 6.66 -33.99 0.76
C ALA A 181 5.39 -34.83 0.53
N ASP A 182 4.77 -35.34 1.58
CA ASP A 182 3.58 -36.19 1.46
C ASP A 182 2.37 -35.44 0.88
N CYS A 183 2.13 -34.20 1.32
CA CYS A 183 1.06 -33.39 0.73
C CYS A 183 1.33 -33.08 -0.75
N THR A 184 2.58 -32.95 -1.16
CA THR A 184 2.95 -32.74 -2.56
C THR A 184 2.65 -33.98 -3.40
N GLU A 185 2.96 -35.18 -2.93
CA GLU A 185 2.59 -36.44 -3.60
C GLU A 185 1.05 -36.60 -3.64
N ALA A 186 0.35 -36.30 -2.54
CA ALA A 186 -1.11 -36.34 -2.52
C ALA A 186 -1.72 -35.40 -3.59
N LEU A 187 -1.12 -34.21 -3.80
CA LEU A 187 -1.58 -33.22 -4.77
C LEU A 187 -1.19 -33.55 -6.21
N LYS A 188 -0.16 -34.36 -6.45
CA LYS A 188 0.11 -34.93 -7.77
C LYS A 188 -1.01 -35.90 -8.19
N LEU A 189 -1.52 -36.70 -7.24
CA LEU A 189 -2.62 -37.64 -7.49
C LEU A 189 -3.98 -36.96 -7.55
N ASN A 190 -4.20 -35.98 -6.71
CA ASN A 190 -5.43 -35.17 -6.67
C ASN A 190 -5.11 -33.68 -6.47
N PRO A 191 -4.94 -32.91 -7.56
CA PRO A 191 -4.51 -31.52 -7.51
C PRO A 191 -5.41 -30.58 -6.69
N LYS A 192 -6.69 -30.91 -6.51
CA LYS A 192 -7.68 -30.09 -5.76
C LYS A 192 -8.00 -30.66 -4.38
N TYR A 193 -7.15 -31.49 -3.82
CA TYR A 193 -7.38 -32.09 -2.52
C TYR A 193 -7.23 -31.05 -1.40
N VAL A 194 -8.35 -30.43 -1.01
CA VAL A 194 -8.43 -29.31 -0.03
C VAL A 194 -7.69 -29.59 1.27
N LYS A 195 -7.78 -30.84 1.82
CA LYS A 195 -7.10 -31.19 3.07
C LYS A 195 -5.58 -31.20 2.93
N ALA A 196 -5.06 -31.69 1.80
CA ALA A 196 -3.63 -31.70 1.52
C ALA A 196 -3.11 -30.28 1.26
N LEU A 197 -3.84 -29.45 0.46
CA LEU A 197 -3.52 -28.03 0.26
C LEU A 197 -3.43 -27.29 1.59
N LYS A 198 -4.46 -27.39 2.45
CA LYS A 198 -4.48 -26.71 3.75
C LYS A 198 -3.29 -27.13 4.63
N ARG A 199 -3.00 -28.43 4.70
CA ARG A 199 -1.91 -28.95 5.54
C ARG A 199 -0.55 -28.51 5.00
N ARG A 200 -0.37 -28.50 3.69
CA ARG A 200 0.87 -28.03 3.07
C ARG A 200 1.06 -26.53 3.25
N ALA A 201 0.02 -25.71 3.06
CA ALA A 201 0.05 -24.29 3.34
C ALA A 201 0.50 -24.00 4.78
N GLN A 202 -0.10 -24.69 5.77
CA GLN A 202 0.29 -24.56 7.17
C GLN A 202 1.73 -25.02 7.46
N ALA A 203 2.21 -26.03 6.75
CA ALA A 203 3.61 -26.47 6.89
C ALA A 203 4.58 -25.46 6.28
N TYR A 204 4.26 -24.89 5.11
CA TYR A 204 5.03 -23.80 4.50
C TYR A 204 5.07 -22.54 5.39
N GLU A 205 3.93 -22.16 5.98
CA GLU A 205 3.85 -21.03 6.93
C GLU A 205 4.80 -21.24 8.11
N LYS A 206 4.78 -22.43 8.76
CA LYS A 206 5.67 -22.77 9.86
C LYS A 206 7.15 -22.81 9.46
N THR A 207 7.48 -23.19 8.26
CA THR A 207 8.86 -23.21 7.72
C THR A 207 9.26 -21.88 7.07
N LYS A 208 8.43 -20.82 7.19
CA LYS A 208 8.67 -19.49 6.59
C LYS A 208 8.84 -19.51 5.08
N ASN A 209 8.29 -20.48 4.38
CA ASN A 209 8.19 -20.49 2.92
C ASN A 209 6.92 -19.74 2.49
N LEU A 210 6.87 -18.42 2.75
CA LEU A 210 5.65 -17.61 2.67
C LEU A 210 5.06 -17.54 1.25
N GLU A 211 5.90 -17.53 0.21
CA GLU A 211 5.42 -17.53 -1.19
C GLU A 211 4.65 -18.81 -1.52
N LEU A 212 5.16 -19.96 -1.12
CA LEU A 212 4.50 -21.25 -1.36
C LEU A 212 3.25 -21.40 -0.48
N ALA A 213 3.29 -20.92 0.76
CA ALA A 213 2.13 -20.88 1.64
C ALA A 213 1.01 -20.02 1.03
N LEU A 214 1.34 -18.81 0.53
CA LEU A 214 0.42 -17.89 -0.12
C LEU A 214 -0.24 -18.53 -1.35
N ASN A 215 0.54 -19.24 -2.19
CA ASN A 215 0.01 -19.91 -3.36
C ASN A 215 -1.02 -21.00 -2.99
N ASP A 216 -0.72 -21.83 -1.98
CA ASP A 216 -1.65 -22.88 -1.55
C ASP A 216 -2.90 -22.31 -0.85
N TYR A 217 -2.77 -21.25 -0.01
CA TYR A 217 -3.92 -20.56 0.58
C TYR A 217 -4.77 -19.84 -0.48
N THR A 218 -4.13 -19.21 -1.48
CA THR A 218 -4.83 -18.58 -2.61
C THR A 218 -5.62 -19.63 -3.41
N ALA A 219 -5.01 -20.81 -3.68
CA ALA A 219 -5.71 -21.91 -4.34
C ALA A 219 -6.93 -22.37 -3.53
N LEU A 220 -6.78 -22.50 -2.20
CA LEU A 220 -7.90 -22.84 -1.31
C LEU A 220 -9.01 -21.80 -1.34
N CYS A 221 -8.68 -20.51 -1.28
CA CYS A 221 -9.67 -19.43 -1.37
C CYS A 221 -10.46 -19.50 -2.69
N ILE A 222 -9.79 -19.75 -3.80
CA ILE A 222 -10.43 -19.84 -5.12
C ILE A 222 -11.30 -21.11 -5.23
N ILE A 223 -10.81 -22.27 -4.76
CA ILE A 223 -11.54 -23.55 -4.81
C ILE A 223 -12.84 -23.46 -3.98
N ASP A 224 -12.77 -22.81 -2.82
CA ASP A 224 -13.87 -22.64 -1.88
C ASP A 224 -14.73 -21.37 -2.16
N GLU A 225 -14.47 -20.70 -3.28
CA GLU A 225 -15.15 -19.45 -3.68
C GLU A 225 -15.18 -18.41 -2.54
N PHE A 226 -14.10 -18.32 -1.74
CA PHE A 226 -13.93 -17.41 -0.60
C PHE A 226 -15.02 -17.56 0.48
N SER A 227 -15.60 -18.73 0.61
CA SER A 227 -16.69 -18.98 1.59
C SER A 227 -16.18 -19.20 3.01
N ASN A 228 -14.95 -19.69 3.16
CA ASN A 228 -14.33 -20.01 4.45
C ASN A 228 -13.50 -18.86 5.00
N ASN A 229 -14.08 -18.08 5.91
CA ASN A 229 -13.40 -16.93 6.52
C ASN A 229 -12.05 -17.28 7.16
N SER A 230 -11.90 -18.47 7.78
CA SER A 230 -10.62 -18.87 8.40
C SER A 230 -9.49 -19.03 7.39
N ILE A 231 -9.79 -19.54 6.18
CA ILE A 231 -8.81 -19.67 5.11
C ILE A 231 -8.47 -18.29 4.54
N VAL A 232 -9.48 -17.44 4.36
CA VAL A 232 -9.30 -16.06 3.88
C VAL A 232 -8.41 -15.27 4.83
N THR A 233 -8.68 -15.34 6.14
CA THR A 233 -7.86 -14.65 7.15
C THR A 233 -6.41 -15.17 7.18
N ALA A 234 -6.21 -16.50 7.06
CA ALA A 234 -4.87 -17.07 6.98
C ALA A 234 -4.12 -16.60 5.71
N ASN A 235 -4.82 -16.56 4.57
CA ASN A 235 -4.26 -16.04 3.32
C ASN A 235 -3.84 -14.57 3.43
N GLU A 236 -4.68 -13.73 4.07
CA GLU A 236 -4.38 -12.31 4.30
C GLU A 236 -3.19 -12.11 5.24
N ALA A 237 -3.10 -12.91 6.32
CA ALA A 237 -1.98 -12.85 7.24
C ALA A 237 -0.65 -13.21 6.55
N VAL A 238 -0.63 -14.32 5.80
CA VAL A 238 0.56 -14.74 5.05
C VAL A 238 0.92 -13.74 3.96
N LEU A 239 -0.07 -13.16 3.26
CA LEU A 239 0.15 -12.11 2.26
C LEU A 239 0.82 -10.88 2.90
N LYS A 240 0.33 -10.44 4.06
CA LYS A 240 0.90 -9.30 4.79
C LYS A 240 2.35 -9.58 5.17
N GLU A 241 2.62 -10.73 5.80
CA GLU A 241 3.98 -11.12 6.21
C GLU A 241 4.92 -11.23 4.99
N ARG A 242 4.46 -11.84 3.89
CA ARG A 242 5.24 -11.90 2.63
C ARG A 242 5.53 -10.53 2.06
N ALA A 243 4.54 -9.64 2.06
CA ALA A 243 4.72 -8.27 1.57
C ALA A 243 5.72 -7.50 2.43
N GLU A 244 5.70 -7.66 3.74
CA GLU A 244 6.67 -7.07 4.67
C GLU A 244 8.10 -7.58 4.40
N GLU A 245 8.27 -8.91 4.24
CA GLU A 245 9.56 -9.52 3.90
C GLU A 245 10.14 -8.93 2.61
N VAL A 246 9.35 -8.90 1.53
CA VAL A 246 9.78 -8.39 0.23
C VAL A 246 10.05 -6.89 0.28
N THR A 247 9.20 -6.13 0.98
CA THR A 247 9.38 -4.68 1.15
C THR A 247 10.69 -4.37 1.87
N ASN A 248 10.98 -5.07 2.97
CA ASN A 248 12.21 -4.90 3.72
C ASN A 248 13.45 -5.25 2.90
N GLU A 249 13.38 -6.29 2.07
CA GLU A 249 14.46 -6.65 1.14
C GLU A 249 14.69 -5.54 0.11
N ILE A 250 13.62 -4.99 -0.47
CA ILE A 250 13.71 -3.89 -1.42
C ILE A 250 14.30 -2.64 -0.75
N ILE A 251 13.80 -2.22 0.42
CA ILE A 251 14.30 -1.05 1.16
C ILE A 251 15.79 -1.18 1.45
N LYS A 252 16.24 -2.36 1.88
CA LYS A 252 17.66 -2.62 2.19
C LYS A 252 18.59 -2.44 0.98
N ASN A 253 18.09 -2.73 -0.22
CA ASN A 253 18.89 -2.72 -1.46
C ASN A 253 18.63 -1.48 -2.32
N ARG A 254 17.59 -0.68 -2.01
CA ARG A 254 17.17 0.46 -2.81
C ARG A 254 18.11 1.64 -2.60
N LYS A 255 18.55 2.23 -3.71
CA LYS A 255 19.25 3.52 -3.66
C LYS A 255 18.21 4.66 -3.71
N PRO A 256 18.44 5.77 -2.97
CA PRO A 256 17.61 6.96 -3.10
C PRO A 256 17.52 7.40 -4.57
N LYS A 257 16.32 7.71 -5.02
CA LYS A 257 16.03 8.16 -6.39
C LYS A 257 15.05 9.32 -6.31
N LEU A 258 15.26 10.37 -7.09
CA LEU A 258 14.25 11.42 -7.26
C LEU A 258 12.98 10.83 -7.89
N PRO A 259 11.80 11.29 -7.46
CA PRO A 259 10.54 10.95 -8.11
C PRO A 259 10.43 11.60 -9.50
N SER A 260 9.32 11.41 -10.20
CA SER A 260 9.09 12.02 -11.51
C SER A 260 9.19 13.55 -11.45
N ASP A 261 9.58 14.15 -12.59
CA ASP A 261 9.66 15.61 -12.71
C ASP A 261 8.30 16.29 -12.42
N THR A 262 7.20 15.62 -12.73
CA THR A 262 5.85 16.08 -12.42
C THR A 262 5.63 16.17 -10.91
N PHE A 263 6.03 15.14 -10.16
CA PHE A 263 5.91 15.13 -8.72
C PHE A 263 6.77 16.24 -8.08
N ILE A 264 8.04 16.37 -8.52
CA ILE A 264 8.95 17.41 -8.03
C ILE A 264 8.37 18.81 -8.31
N THR A 265 7.85 19.02 -9.51
CA THR A 265 7.20 20.29 -9.90
C THR A 265 6.06 20.61 -8.95
N THR A 266 5.13 19.68 -8.74
CA THR A 266 3.97 19.86 -7.86
C THR A 266 4.37 20.21 -6.42
N TYR A 267 5.40 19.53 -5.90
CA TYR A 267 5.93 19.83 -4.58
C TYR A 267 6.54 21.24 -4.51
N LEU A 268 7.37 21.61 -5.48
CA LEU A 268 8.02 22.93 -5.50
C LEU A 268 7.01 24.05 -5.69
N ASP A 269 5.99 23.86 -6.52
CA ASP A 269 4.91 24.82 -6.77
C ASP A 269 4.03 25.07 -5.51
N SER A 270 4.09 24.20 -4.50
CA SER A 270 3.44 24.41 -3.22
C SER A 270 4.14 25.45 -2.33
N PHE A 271 5.32 25.89 -2.71
CA PHE A 271 6.09 26.95 -2.04
C PHE A 271 6.17 28.19 -2.95
N ARG A 272 6.05 29.38 -2.36
CA ARG A 272 6.27 30.63 -3.08
C ARG A 272 7.75 30.85 -3.29
N THR A 273 8.13 31.12 -4.53
CA THR A 273 9.53 31.38 -4.86
C THR A 273 9.90 32.78 -4.37
N LYS A 274 10.92 32.87 -3.49
CA LYS A 274 11.56 34.13 -3.14
C LYS A 274 12.92 34.16 -3.80
N GLU A 275 13.15 35.15 -4.68
CA GLU A 275 14.45 35.36 -5.33
C GLU A 275 15.42 36.05 -4.37
N GLU A 276 16.21 35.28 -3.63
CA GLU A 276 17.04 35.80 -2.55
C GLU A 276 18.53 35.92 -2.89
N TYR A 277 18.98 35.41 -4.03
CA TYR A 277 20.41 35.19 -4.30
C TYR A 277 20.98 36.00 -5.47
N TYR A 278 20.18 36.71 -6.23
CA TYR A 278 20.64 37.54 -7.34
C TYR A 278 20.86 38.98 -6.86
N ASP A 279 22.13 39.36 -6.71
CA ASP A 279 22.54 40.77 -6.60
C ASP A 279 22.97 41.22 -7.99
N GLU A 280 22.07 41.88 -8.74
CA GLU A 280 22.34 42.45 -10.05
C GLU A 280 23.48 43.48 -10.04
N SER A 281 23.85 44.03 -8.85
CA SER A 281 24.86 45.03 -8.69
C SER A 281 26.31 44.48 -8.63
N SER A 282 26.46 43.16 -8.40
CA SER A 282 27.78 42.61 -8.09
C SER A 282 28.69 42.37 -9.30
N GLY A 283 28.21 42.42 -10.55
CA GLY A 283 29.04 42.30 -11.74
C GLY A 283 29.97 41.09 -11.80
N ASN A 284 29.76 40.12 -10.93
CA ASN A 284 30.62 38.97 -10.79
C ASN A 284 30.46 38.02 -11.97
N VAL A 285 31.46 37.92 -12.79
CA VAL A 285 31.61 36.84 -13.77
C VAL A 285 31.93 35.57 -12.98
N TRP A 286 30.89 34.77 -12.76
CA TRP A 286 31.02 33.49 -12.05
C TRP A 286 31.90 32.55 -12.87
N LYS A 287 32.94 32.02 -12.26
CA LYS A 287 33.78 30.99 -12.89
C LYS A 287 33.05 29.64 -12.77
N GLU A 288 33.03 28.87 -13.83
CA GLU A 288 32.30 27.57 -13.90
C GLU A 288 32.76 26.54 -12.84
N GLU A 289 33.82 26.83 -12.07
CA GLU A 289 34.49 25.89 -11.16
C GLU A 289 34.36 26.23 -9.67
N ASP A 290 33.60 27.25 -9.27
CA ASP A 290 33.39 27.56 -7.85
C ASP A 290 32.03 27.12 -7.32
N GLY A 291 31.96 26.91 -5.97
CA GLY A 291 30.74 26.39 -5.34
C GLY A 291 29.53 27.32 -5.45
N GLU A 292 29.75 28.63 -5.45
CA GLU A 292 28.72 29.65 -5.60
C GLU A 292 28.09 29.59 -7.00
N SER A 293 28.89 29.50 -8.03
CA SER A 293 28.43 29.40 -9.43
C SER A 293 27.65 28.12 -9.68
N LEU A 294 28.12 26.99 -9.16
CA LEU A 294 27.42 25.72 -9.26
C LEU A 294 26.06 25.75 -8.53
N PHE A 295 25.97 26.40 -7.39
CA PHE A 295 24.71 26.58 -6.69
C PHE A 295 23.71 27.44 -7.47
N LEU A 296 24.15 28.54 -8.07
CA LEU A 296 23.30 29.38 -8.91
C LEU A 296 22.82 28.62 -10.16
N ASN A 297 23.71 27.83 -10.79
CA ASN A 297 23.33 26.95 -11.90
C ASN A 297 22.32 25.89 -11.46
N ALA A 298 22.44 25.34 -10.24
CA ALA A 298 21.44 24.41 -9.68
C ALA A 298 20.07 25.07 -9.49
N LEU A 299 20.04 26.32 -9.03
CA LEU A 299 18.79 27.10 -8.92
C LEU A 299 18.15 27.33 -10.29
N GLU A 300 18.97 27.70 -11.30
CA GLU A 300 18.48 27.90 -12.67
C GLU A 300 17.95 26.59 -13.28
N ASN A 301 18.68 25.49 -13.11
CA ASN A 301 18.20 24.19 -13.56
C ASN A 301 16.92 23.73 -12.82
N THR A 302 16.76 24.11 -11.55
CA THR A 302 15.49 23.89 -10.80
C THR A 302 14.34 24.66 -11.46
N LYS A 303 14.54 25.95 -11.84
CA LYS A 303 13.55 26.75 -12.57
C LYS A 303 13.21 26.16 -13.94
N LEU A 304 14.24 25.64 -14.63
CA LEU A 304 14.09 24.99 -15.94
C LEU A 304 13.54 23.55 -15.86
N LYS A 305 13.24 23.06 -14.67
CA LYS A 305 12.75 21.70 -14.39
C LYS A 305 13.74 20.58 -14.74
N ASN A 306 15.02 20.89 -14.80
CA ASN A 306 16.12 19.94 -14.99
C ASN A 306 16.58 19.40 -13.63
N TYR A 307 15.67 18.76 -12.88
CA TYR A 307 15.86 18.46 -11.45
C TYR A 307 17.02 17.53 -11.15
N LYS A 308 17.27 16.53 -11.99
CA LYS A 308 18.41 15.63 -11.83
C LYS A 308 19.74 16.41 -11.91
N THR A 309 19.90 17.24 -12.92
CA THR A 309 21.08 18.09 -13.08
C THR A 309 21.22 19.08 -11.93
N ALA A 310 20.12 19.67 -11.49
CA ALA A 310 20.12 20.60 -10.35
C ALA A 310 20.56 19.90 -9.05
N SER A 311 20.09 18.68 -8.80
CA SER A 311 20.49 17.89 -7.64
C SER A 311 21.98 17.54 -7.67
N GLU A 312 22.50 17.10 -8.83
CA GLU A 312 23.94 16.79 -8.99
C GLU A 312 24.81 18.04 -8.82
N GLN A 313 24.37 19.19 -9.32
CA GLN A 313 25.10 20.45 -9.20
C GLN A 313 25.14 20.99 -7.78
N VAL A 314 24.04 20.93 -7.03
CA VAL A 314 24.03 21.40 -5.64
C VAL A 314 24.88 20.50 -4.73
N ASP A 315 24.90 19.19 -4.97
CA ASP A 315 25.81 18.25 -4.29
C ASP A 315 27.27 18.63 -4.55
N HIS A 316 27.62 18.87 -5.80
CA HIS A 316 28.98 19.25 -6.21
C HIS A 316 29.38 20.62 -5.64
N ALA A 317 28.47 21.61 -5.65
CA ALA A 317 28.68 22.92 -5.05
C ALA A 317 29.06 22.82 -3.56
N LEU A 318 28.36 22.01 -2.80
CA LEU A 318 28.60 21.79 -1.38
C LEU A 318 29.92 21.00 -1.12
N GLN A 319 30.30 20.10 -2.03
CA GLN A 319 31.59 19.36 -1.96
C GLN A 319 32.78 20.26 -2.21
N ILE A 320 32.74 21.14 -3.23
CA ILE A 320 33.77 22.12 -3.50
C ILE A 320 33.86 23.14 -2.36
N GLY A 321 32.74 23.51 -1.80
CA GLY A 321 32.58 24.47 -0.71
C GLY A 321 32.08 25.83 -1.20
N ILE A 322 31.15 26.39 -0.43
CA ILE A 322 30.54 27.71 -0.64
C ILE A 322 31.00 28.61 0.51
N LYS A 323 31.61 29.74 0.18
CA LYS A 323 32.19 30.69 1.17
C LYS A 323 31.12 31.59 1.76
N ASN A 324 30.14 32.02 0.96
CA ASN A 324 29.08 32.87 1.39
C ASN A 324 28.08 32.05 2.24
N ASN A 325 27.90 32.38 3.52
CA ASN A 325 27.03 31.63 4.44
C ASN A 325 25.56 31.61 4.00
N LYS A 326 25.04 32.71 3.44
CA LYS A 326 23.66 32.77 2.94
C LYS A 326 23.46 31.84 1.75
N MET A 327 24.41 31.82 0.80
CA MET A 327 24.38 30.91 -0.33
C MET A 327 24.57 29.46 0.11
N LYS A 328 25.45 29.19 1.08
CA LYS A 328 25.65 27.86 1.66
C LYS A 328 24.35 27.37 2.32
N ALA A 329 23.67 28.22 3.08
CA ALA A 329 22.37 27.89 3.68
C ALA A 329 21.33 27.55 2.60
N GLY A 330 21.28 28.33 1.51
CA GLY A 330 20.41 28.07 0.37
C GLY A 330 20.73 26.76 -0.35
N ALA A 331 22.01 26.46 -0.55
CA ALA A 331 22.45 25.21 -1.17
C ALA A 331 22.08 23.99 -0.31
N LEU A 332 22.28 24.07 1.01
CA LEU A 332 21.86 23.04 1.95
C LEU A 332 20.32 22.86 1.93
N ARG A 333 19.55 23.94 1.92
CA ARG A 333 18.09 23.89 1.80
C ARG A 333 17.66 23.22 0.48
N LEU A 334 18.31 23.55 -0.64
CA LEU A 334 17.98 22.96 -1.94
C LEU A 334 18.33 21.47 -1.96
N ARG A 335 19.53 21.08 -1.50
CA ARG A 335 19.92 19.67 -1.40
C ARG A 335 19.02 18.90 -0.44
N GLY A 336 18.75 19.44 0.75
CA GLY A 336 17.80 18.87 1.70
C GLY A 336 16.41 18.65 1.10
N THR A 337 15.97 19.57 0.22
CA THR A 337 14.70 19.39 -0.52
C THR A 337 14.76 18.19 -1.47
N TYR A 338 15.82 18.03 -2.25
CA TYR A 338 15.97 16.88 -3.15
C TYR A 338 16.16 15.56 -2.38
N LEU A 339 16.88 15.58 -1.26
CA LEU A 339 17.01 14.42 -0.37
C LEU A 339 15.67 14.00 0.23
N TYR A 340 14.87 14.96 0.66
CA TYR A 340 13.49 14.71 1.14
C TYR A 340 12.63 14.08 0.04
N LEU A 341 12.66 14.65 -1.16
CA LEU A 341 11.93 14.11 -2.31
C LEU A 341 12.38 12.70 -2.71
N ALA A 342 13.67 12.40 -2.53
CA ALA A 342 14.23 11.06 -2.73
C ALA A 342 14.03 10.10 -1.55
N ASN A 343 13.19 10.47 -0.56
CA ASN A 343 12.93 9.71 0.67
C ASN A 343 14.20 9.43 1.52
N SER A 344 15.19 10.32 1.43
CA SER A 344 16.42 10.27 2.25
C SER A 344 16.25 11.19 3.46
N MET A 345 15.43 10.77 4.40
CA MET A 345 14.92 11.62 5.48
C MET A 345 16.02 12.17 6.41
N GLU A 346 16.90 11.29 6.93
CA GLU A 346 17.95 11.70 7.89
C GLU A 346 18.95 12.69 7.27
N PRO A 347 19.50 12.46 6.06
CA PRO A 347 20.34 13.46 5.39
C PRO A 347 19.62 14.77 5.10
N ALA A 348 18.32 14.74 4.75
CA ALA A 348 17.52 15.94 4.50
C ALA A 348 17.38 16.80 5.78
N ILE A 349 17.05 16.15 6.90
CA ILE A 349 16.97 16.82 8.22
C ILE A 349 18.30 17.47 8.58
N ALA A 350 19.41 16.74 8.44
CA ALA A 350 20.74 17.27 8.75
C ALA A 350 21.08 18.51 7.90
N ASP A 351 20.74 18.51 6.62
CA ASP A 351 20.94 19.65 5.74
C ASP A 351 20.07 20.86 6.13
N PHE A 352 18.79 20.65 6.48
CA PHE A 352 17.92 21.74 6.94
C PHE A 352 18.37 22.31 8.29
N GLU A 353 18.81 21.47 9.23
CA GLU A 353 19.37 21.95 10.51
C GLU A 353 20.64 22.77 10.33
N GLU A 354 21.54 22.31 9.45
CA GLU A 354 22.76 23.07 9.16
C GLU A 354 22.45 24.38 8.41
N SER A 355 21.45 24.36 7.51
CA SER A 355 20.94 25.57 6.85
C SER A 355 20.44 26.59 7.87
N LEU A 356 19.66 26.15 8.89
CA LEU A 356 19.14 27.03 9.95
C LEU A 356 20.22 27.56 10.90
N LYS A 357 21.34 26.87 11.08
CA LYS A 357 22.49 27.42 11.83
C LYS A 357 23.13 28.60 11.09
N LEU A 358 23.13 28.58 9.76
CA LEU A 358 23.70 29.62 8.91
C LEU A 358 22.72 30.76 8.61
N ASP A 359 21.43 30.45 8.52
CA ASP A 359 20.33 31.39 8.22
C ASP A 359 19.11 31.05 9.10
N PRO A 360 19.14 31.46 10.40
CA PRO A 360 18.08 31.10 11.37
C PRO A 360 16.72 31.72 11.07
N GLU A 361 16.65 32.78 10.27
CA GLU A 361 15.43 33.51 9.97
C GLU A 361 14.71 33.01 8.71
N ASN A 362 15.22 31.97 8.07
CA ASN A 362 14.63 31.45 6.84
C ASN A 362 13.40 30.58 7.12
N ILE A 363 12.22 31.15 6.90
CA ILE A 363 10.91 30.52 7.18
C ILE A 363 10.70 29.24 6.36
N GLN A 364 11.08 29.25 5.07
CA GLN A 364 10.92 28.05 4.22
C GLN A 364 11.75 26.86 4.72
N THR A 365 12.94 27.11 5.29
CA THR A 365 13.74 26.04 5.88
C THR A 365 13.06 25.48 7.15
N HIS A 366 12.49 26.32 8.00
CA HIS A 366 11.71 25.86 9.16
C HIS A 366 10.51 24.99 8.73
N ILE A 367 9.75 25.42 7.71
CA ILE A 367 8.60 24.67 7.18
C ILE A 367 9.04 23.31 6.60
N LYS A 368 10.11 23.28 5.80
CA LYS A 368 10.62 22.05 5.19
C LYS A 368 11.15 21.08 6.24
N LEU A 369 11.89 21.55 7.23
CA LEU A 369 12.34 20.74 8.36
C LEU A 369 11.15 20.22 9.17
N ALA A 370 10.17 21.08 9.45
CA ALA A 370 8.94 20.68 10.12
C ALA A 370 8.22 19.56 9.35
N SER A 371 8.14 19.65 8.02
CA SER A 371 7.56 18.60 7.18
C SER A 371 8.32 17.26 7.31
N CYS A 372 9.65 17.30 7.33
CA CYS A 372 10.46 16.08 7.52
C CYS A 372 10.24 15.42 8.88
N LEU A 373 10.31 16.21 9.96
CA LEU A 373 10.11 15.70 11.34
C LEU A 373 8.71 15.12 11.51
N LEU A 374 7.79 15.76 10.90
CA LEU A 374 6.42 15.39 10.88
C LEU A 374 6.28 14.01 10.16
N GLU A 375 6.85 13.74 8.97
CA GLU A 375 6.87 12.46 8.25
C GLU A 375 7.58 11.34 9.02
N LYS A 376 8.49 11.69 9.94
CA LYS A 376 9.06 10.76 10.94
C LYS A 376 8.13 10.46 12.13
N GLY A 377 7.00 11.14 12.27
CA GLY A 377 6.14 11.04 13.44
C GLY A 377 6.57 11.92 14.62
N GLU A 378 7.56 12.78 14.46
CA GLU A 378 8.07 13.71 15.48
C GLU A 378 7.25 15.01 15.48
N LEU A 379 6.08 14.92 16.04
CA LEU A 379 5.08 15.95 15.95
C LEU A 379 5.41 17.24 16.73
N GLU A 380 5.84 17.10 17.98
CA GLU A 380 6.18 18.21 18.85
C GLU A 380 7.28 19.11 18.28
N PRO A 381 8.44 18.54 17.89
CA PRO A 381 9.49 19.31 17.26
C PRO A 381 9.03 20.00 15.96
N SER A 382 8.14 19.36 15.20
CA SER A 382 7.57 19.97 14.00
C SER A 382 6.76 21.21 14.30
N LEU A 383 5.88 21.19 15.32
CA LEU A 383 5.07 22.35 15.71
C LEU A 383 5.91 23.50 16.26
N GLU A 384 6.94 23.19 17.06
CA GLU A 384 7.87 24.20 17.54
C GLU A 384 8.55 24.99 16.41
N LEU A 385 8.82 24.34 15.27
CA LEU A 385 9.37 25.01 14.10
C LEU A 385 8.37 25.98 13.46
N PHE A 386 7.07 25.64 13.42
CA PHE A 386 6.04 26.56 12.95
C PHE A 386 5.86 27.75 13.91
N ASP A 387 5.95 27.53 15.22
CA ASP A 387 5.89 28.61 16.20
C ASP A 387 7.10 29.55 16.06
N ARG A 388 8.31 29.00 15.85
CA ARG A 388 9.51 29.82 15.56
C ARG A 388 9.35 30.60 14.25
N ALA A 389 8.86 29.97 13.19
CA ALA A 389 8.61 30.64 11.92
C ALA A 389 7.60 31.80 12.09
N ALA A 390 6.55 31.61 12.92
CA ALA A 390 5.57 32.66 13.22
C ALA A 390 6.17 33.82 14.01
N MET A 391 7.16 33.58 14.88
CA MET A 391 7.89 34.63 15.60
C MET A 391 8.81 35.43 14.67
N ILE A 392 9.34 34.80 13.62
CA ILE A 392 10.20 35.48 12.62
C ILE A 392 9.37 36.41 11.74
N SER A 393 8.27 35.91 11.17
CA SER A 393 7.34 36.73 10.38
C SER A 393 5.92 36.18 10.50
N SER A 394 5.05 36.99 11.08
CA SER A 394 3.61 36.72 11.17
C SER A 394 2.86 36.98 9.87
N ASP A 395 3.52 37.54 8.85
CA ASP A 395 2.92 37.93 7.58
C ASP A 395 3.38 37.08 6.40
N ASP A 396 4.07 35.95 6.68
CA ASP A 396 4.49 35.01 5.64
C ASP A 396 3.32 34.09 5.23
N PRO A 397 2.85 34.15 3.98
CA PRO A 397 1.71 33.35 3.53
C PRO A 397 1.99 31.84 3.46
N ASP A 398 3.26 31.41 3.28
CA ASP A 398 3.63 30.00 3.28
C ASP A 398 3.53 29.37 4.66
N LEU A 399 3.83 30.17 5.72
CA LEU A 399 3.64 29.73 7.09
C LEU A 399 2.20 29.26 7.33
N TYR A 400 1.23 30.09 6.96
CA TYR A 400 -0.20 29.76 7.15
C TYR A 400 -0.64 28.61 6.24
N TYR A 401 -0.20 28.60 4.98
CA TYR A 401 -0.54 27.53 4.05
C TYR A 401 -0.09 26.14 4.55
N HIS A 402 1.17 26.02 4.94
CA HIS A 402 1.70 24.74 5.38
C HIS A 402 1.23 24.35 6.79
N ARG A 403 1.02 25.34 7.69
CA ARG A 403 0.40 25.06 9.00
C ARG A 403 -1.05 24.58 8.85
N ALA A 404 -1.81 25.19 7.95
CA ALA A 404 -3.16 24.76 7.62
C ALA A 404 -3.16 23.31 7.11
N HIS A 405 -2.19 22.95 6.27
CA HIS A 405 -2.06 21.59 5.75
C HIS A 405 -1.91 20.58 6.89
N ILE A 406 -1.10 20.90 7.90
CA ILE A 406 -0.94 20.07 9.09
C ILE A 406 -2.27 19.94 9.85
N LYS A 407 -2.91 21.05 10.18
CA LYS A 407 -4.21 21.05 10.86
C LYS A 407 -5.25 20.23 10.11
N PHE A 408 -5.27 20.34 8.77
CA PHE A 408 -6.12 19.53 7.92
C PHE A 408 -5.87 18.02 8.09
N MET A 409 -4.61 17.62 8.09
CA MET A 409 -4.20 16.22 8.30
C MET A 409 -4.65 15.66 9.65
N LEU A 410 -4.77 16.54 10.67
CA LEU A 410 -5.26 16.21 12.01
C LEU A 410 -6.77 16.22 12.14
N ASN A 411 -7.48 16.36 11.01
CA ASN A 411 -8.92 16.56 11.00
C ASN A 411 -9.40 17.84 11.74
N GLN A 412 -8.48 18.78 12.03
CA GLN A 412 -8.80 20.11 12.59
C GLN A 412 -9.22 21.05 11.46
N TYR A 413 -10.33 20.73 10.79
CA TYR A 413 -10.72 21.38 9.54
C TYR A 413 -11.06 22.86 9.71
N ASP A 414 -11.69 23.26 10.82
CA ASP A 414 -12.04 24.67 11.07
C ASP A 414 -10.78 25.54 11.21
N ASP A 415 -9.80 25.07 12.00
CA ASP A 415 -8.52 25.76 12.18
C ASP A 415 -7.69 25.79 10.88
N ALA A 416 -7.77 24.71 10.07
CA ALA A 416 -7.13 24.67 8.77
C ALA A 416 -7.75 25.69 7.80
N ILE A 417 -9.08 25.81 7.78
CA ILE A 417 -9.81 26.76 6.95
C ILE A 417 -9.40 28.21 7.30
N GLU A 418 -9.26 28.54 8.59
CA GLU A 418 -8.82 29.86 9.02
C GLU A 418 -7.41 30.19 8.52
N ASP A 419 -6.48 29.25 8.64
CA ASP A 419 -5.11 29.44 8.17
C ASP A 419 -5.04 29.51 6.63
N TYR A 420 -5.79 28.67 5.89
CA TYR A 420 -5.86 28.80 4.42
C TYR A 420 -6.45 30.14 3.98
N LYS A 421 -7.47 30.66 4.67
CA LYS A 421 -8.00 32.01 4.44
C LYS A 421 -6.94 33.06 4.66
N LYS A 422 -6.21 32.97 5.77
CA LYS A 422 -5.15 33.92 6.09
C LYS A 422 -4.05 33.90 5.03
N SER A 423 -3.64 32.72 4.58
CA SER A 423 -2.70 32.58 3.46
C SER A 423 -3.21 33.23 2.17
N ALA A 424 -4.50 33.03 1.83
CA ALA A 424 -5.13 33.62 0.66
C ALA A 424 -5.34 35.15 0.75
N GLU A 425 -5.49 35.71 1.96
CA GLU A 425 -5.54 37.14 2.22
C GLU A 425 -4.17 37.79 2.03
N LEU A 426 -3.11 37.16 2.56
CA LEU A 426 -1.74 37.64 2.46
C LEU A 426 -1.19 37.57 1.02
N ASP A 427 -1.54 36.53 0.30
CA ASP A 427 -1.21 36.38 -1.12
C ASP A 427 -2.41 35.88 -1.93
N PRO A 428 -3.22 36.80 -2.48
CA PRO A 428 -4.37 36.46 -3.29
C PRO A 428 -4.04 35.82 -4.64
N SER A 429 -2.79 35.78 -5.07
CA SER A 429 -2.37 35.23 -6.36
C SER A 429 -2.10 33.71 -6.28
N PHE A 430 -1.94 33.16 -5.08
CA PHE A 430 -1.59 31.76 -4.87
C PHE A 430 -2.83 30.84 -4.86
N VAL A 431 -3.02 30.15 -5.96
CA VAL A 431 -4.21 29.33 -6.21
C VAL A 431 -4.39 28.20 -5.20
N PHE A 432 -3.29 27.60 -4.72
CA PHE A 432 -3.36 26.44 -3.83
C PHE A 432 -4.03 26.74 -2.48
N SER A 433 -3.93 27.98 -1.97
CA SER A 433 -4.67 28.37 -0.74
C SER A 433 -6.19 28.27 -0.94
N PHE A 434 -6.70 28.63 -2.11
CA PHE A 434 -8.13 28.51 -2.43
C PHE A 434 -8.56 27.07 -2.68
N ILE A 435 -7.71 26.28 -3.35
CA ILE A 435 -7.95 24.86 -3.59
C ILE A 435 -8.10 24.13 -2.25
N GLN A 436 -7.09 24.26 -1.38
CA GLN A 436 -7.06 23.55 -0.10
C GLN A 436 -8.15 24.07 0.86
N GLN A 437 -8.50 25.34 0.81
CA GLN A 437 -9.65 25.88 1.52
C GLN A 437 -10.96 25.20 1.09
N GLY A 438 -11.15 25.03 -0.22
CA GLY A 438 -12.32 24.33 -0.77
C GLY A 438 -12.37 22.87 -0.35
N VAL A 439 -11.24 22.16 -0.40
CA VAL A 439 -11.10 20.77 0.07
C VAL A 439 -11.39 20.68 1.58
N ALA A 440 -10.88 21.62 2.38
CA ALA A 440 -11.11 21.64 3.83
C ALA A 440 -12.60 21.87 4.17
N TYR A 441 -13.29 22.77 3.46
CA TYR A 441 -14.74 22.92 3.62
C TYR A 441 -15.49 21.62 3.26
N TYR A 442 -15.08 20.94 2.19
CA TYR A 442 -15.71 19.69 1.79
C TYR A 442 -15.54 18.60 2.86
N ARG A 443 -14.32 18.42 3.37
CA ARG A 443 -14.01 17.46 4.44
C ARG A 443 -14.71 17.80 5.76
N ASN A 444 -14.94 19.08 6.04
CA ASN A 444 -15.72 19.55 7.19
C ASN A 444 -17.25 19.42 7.01
N GLY A 445 -17.71 18.75 5.95
CA GLY A 445 -19.14 18.56 5.66
C GLY A 445 -19.86 19.79 5.09
N SER A 446 -19.16 20.91 4.89
CA SER A 446 -19.72 22.16 4.35
C SER A 446 -19.74 22.18 2.82
N THR A 447 -20.32 21.16 2.19
CA THR A 447 -20.33 20.94 0.74
C THR A 447 -20.79 22.16 -0.09
N PRO A 448 -21.87 22.90 0.26
CA PRO A 448 -22.26 24.08 -0.52
C PRO A 448 -21.21 25.18 -0.50
N THR A 449 -20.53 25.38 0.64
CA THR A 449 -19.45 26.37 0.77
C THR A 449 -18.22 25.93 -0.02
N ALA A 450 -17.88 24.63 0.00
CA ALA A 450 -16.79 24.08 -0.80
C ALA A 450 -17.01 24.32 -2.30
N ILE A 451 -18.17 23.96 -2.83
CA ILE A 451 -18.54 24.19 -4.23
C ILE A 451 -18.41 25.67 -4.60
N LYS A 452 -18.98 26.56 -3.79
CA LYS A 452 -18.89 28.01 -4.01
C LYS A 452 -17.44 28.48 -4.01
N THR A 453 -16.60 28.00 -3.11
CA THR A 453 -15.17 28.33 -3.04
C THR A 453 -14.46 27.94 -4.34
N PHE A 454 -14.72 26.73 -4.87
CA PHE A 454 -14.16 26.29 -6.14
C PHE A 454 -14.69 27.10 -7.32
N GLU A 455 -15.98 27.42 -7.37
CA GLU A 455 -16.56 28.24 -8.45
C GLU A 455 -15.99 29.65 -8.48
N ASP A 456 -15.81 30.27 -7.32
CA ASP A 456 -15.23 31.62 -7.22
C ASP A 456 -13.71 31.59 -7.53
N ALA A 457 -13.01 30.56 -7.10
CA ALA A 457 -11.61 30.34 -7.45
C ALA A 457 -11.44 30.08 -8.98
N ALA A 458 -12.34 29.33 -9.63
CA ALA A 458 -12.30 29.08 -11.06
C ALA A 458 -12.51 30.34 -11.92
N LYS A 459 -13.28 31.31 -11.42
CA LYS A 459 -13.41 32.64 -12.05
C LYS A 459 -12.10 33.44 -11.94
N LYS A 460 -11.40 33.30 -10.81
CA LYS A 460 -10.15 34.02 -10.54
C LYS A 460 -8.94 33.37 -11.24
N PHE A 461 -8.91 32.05 -11.32
CA PHE A 461 -7.81 31.25 -11.84
C PHE A 461 -8.26 30.31 -12.98
N PRO A 462 -8.82 30.83 -14.10
CA PRO A 462 -9.43 29.99 -15.14
C PRO A 462 -8.45 29.10 -15.88
N ASN A 463 -7.15 29.36 -15.74
CA ASN A 463 -6.08 28.62 -16.39
C ASN A 463 -5.24 27.78 -15.39
N SER A 464 -5.76 27.48 -14.20
CA SER A 464 -5.09 26.60 -13.27
C SER A 464 -5.52 25.15 -13.50
N PRO A 465 -4.63 24.27 -13.96
CA PRO A 465 -4.96 22.86 -14.14
C PRO A 465 -5.25 22.17 -12.82
N ASP A 466 -4.52 22.52 -11.75
CA ASP A 466 -4.70 21.94 -10.41
C ASP A 466 -6.08 22.27 -9.85
N LEU A 467 -6.51 23.54 -9.97
CA LEU A 467 -7.83 23.94 -9.51
C LEU A 467 -8.94 23.13 -10.17
N HIS A 468 -8.89 23.00 -11.50
CA HIS A 468 -9.87 22.22 -12.25
C HIS A 468 -9.80 20.73 -11.88
N ASN A 469 -8.61 20.21 -11.65
CA ASN A 469 -8.43 18.81 -11.26
C ASN A 469 -9.05 18.53 -9.88
N TYR A 470 -8.69 19.31 -8.84
CA TYR A 470 -9.25 19.16 -7.50
C TYR A 470 -10.77 19.39 -7.46
N TYR A 471 -11.27 20.38 -8.22
CA TYR A 471 -12.71 20.60 -8.30
C TYR A 471 -13.42 19.44 -8.97
N GLY A 472 -12.84 18.87 -10.03
CA GLY A 472 -13.35 17.66 -10.68
C GLY A 472 -13.40 16.45 -9.73
N GLU A 473 -12.40 16.28 -8.86
CA GLU A 473 -12.40 15.22 -7.82
C GLU A 473 -13.55 15.37 -6.84
N ILE A 474 -13.78 16.57 -6.31
CA ILE A 474 -14.92 16.84 -5.42
C ILE A 474 -16.25 16.57 -6.12
N LEU A 475 -16.39 16.99 -7.38
CA LEU A 475 -17.61 16.72 -8.16
C LEU A 475 -17.81 15.22 -8.43
N MET A 476 -16.72 14.48 -8.64
CA MET A 476 -16.76 13.03 -8.81
C MET A 476 -17.20 12.32 -7.51
N ASP A 477 -16.70 12.73 -6.35
CA ASP A 477 -17.13 12.22 -5.04
C ASP A 477 -18.62 12.50 -4.79
N LEU A 478 -19.11 13.65 -5.23
CA LEU A 478 -20.53 14.03 -5.19
C LEU A 478 -21.37 13.34 -6.28
N GLN A 479 -20.81 12.39 -7.05
CA GLN A 479 -21.43 11.67 -8.15
C GLN A 479 -21.93 12.59 -9.31
N ARG A 480 -21.43 13.83 -9.38
CA ARG A 480 -21.67 14.78 -10.47
C ARG A 480 -20.71 14.50 -11.62
N PHE A 481 -20.83 13.31 -12.22
CA PHE A 481 -19.82 12.78 -13.15
C PHE A 481 -19.61 13.59 -14.43
N ASP A 482 -20.66 14.20 -14.95
CA ASP A 482 -20.56 14.99 -16.18
C ASP A 482 -19.90 16.35 -15.90
N ASP A 483 -20.18 16.95 -14.77
CA ASP A 483 -19.51 18.17 -14.32
C ASP A 483 -18.03 17.90 -14.00
N ALA A 484 -17.73 16.77 -13.33
CA ALA A 484 -16.36 16.35 -13.05
C ALA A 484 -15.55 16.14 -14.35
N MET A 485 -16.14 15.45 -15.35
CA MET A 485 -15.49 15.27 -16.66
C MET A 485 -15.17 16.60 -17.32
N ASN A 486 -16.09 17.57 -17.25
CA ASN A 486 -15.89 18.90 -17.83
C ASN A 486 -14.72 19.64 -17.16
N GLU A 487 -14.58 19.53 -15.84
CA GLU A 487 -13.44 20.11 -15.13
C GLU A 487 -12.12 19.40 -15.49
N PHE A 488 -12.10 18.07 -15.56
CA PHE A 488 -10.91 17.31 -16.01
C PHE A 488 -10.54 17.62 -17.48
N ASP A 489 -11.53 17.91 -18.32
CA ASP A 489 -11.28 18.36 -19.72
C ASP A 489 -10.62 19.74 -19.74
N LYS A 490 -11.04 20.67 -18.90
CA LYS A 490 -10.39 21.98 -18.76
C LYS A 490 -8.95 21.80 -18.26
N ALA A 491 -8.73 21.00 -17.22
CA ALA A 491 -7.39 20.72 -16.67
C ALA A 491 -6.45 20.16 -17.75
N SER A 492 -6.87 19.11 -18.46
CA SER A 492 -6.04 18.47 -19.50
C SER A 492 -5.85 19.34 -20.75
N LYS A 493 -6.74 20.30 -21.03
CA LYS A 493 -6.58 21.28 -22.10
C LYS A 493 -5.54 22.34 -21.76
N VAL A 494 -5.53 22.81 -20.50
CA VAL A 494 -4.55 23.81 -20.03
C VAL A 494 -3.16 23.20 -19.91
N ALA A 495 -3.07 21.99 -19.35
CA ALA A 495 -1.80 21.31 -19.08
C ALA A 495 -1.83 19.86 -19.61
N PRO A 496 -1.73 19.64 -20.92
CA PRO A 496 -1.78 18.29 -21.50
C PRO A 496 -0.58 17.40 -21.13
N GLN A 497 0.46 17.99 -20.56
CA GLN A 497 1.68 17.31 -20.08
C GLN A 497 1.57 16.82 -18.63
N LEU A 498 0.46 17.10 -17.91
CA LEU A 498 0.27 16.64 -16.54
C LEU A 498 -0.58 15.35 -16.50
N PRO A 499 -0.13 14.28 -15.84
CA PRO A 499 -0.80 12.98 -15.87
C PRO A 499 -2.11 12.95 -15.06
N PHE A 500 -2.24 13.77 -14.00
CA PHE A 500 -3.31 13.66 -13.00
C PHE A 500 -4.72 13.78 -13.59
N SER A 501 -4.96 14.70 -14.51
CA SER A 501 -6.28 14.83 -15.14
C SER A 501 -6.66 13.61 -15.97
N TYR A 502 -5.70 12.92 -16.58
CA TYR A 502 -5.94 11.67 -17.30
C TYR A 502 -6.20 10.52 -16.33
N VAL A 503 -5.46 10.44 -15.21
CA VAL A 503 -5.72 9.46 -14.15
C VAL A 503 -7.14 9.63 -13.60
N ASN A 504 -7.56 10.86 -13.31
CA ASN A 504 -8.90 11.14 -12.78
C ASN A 504 -10.01 10.85 -13.80
N LYS A 505 -9.80 11.13 -15.08
CA LYS A 505 -10.71 10.68 -16.14
C LYS A 505 -10.82 9.15 -16.19
N ALA A 506 -9.71 8.45 -16.05
CA ALA A 506 -9.71 6.99 -16.00
C ALA A 506 -10.49 6.45 -14.79
N LEU A 507 -10.32 7.03 -13.62
CA LEU A 507 -11.09 6.69 -12.41
C LEU A 507 -12.58 6.91 -12.62
N LEU A 508 -12.96 8.03 -13.22
CA LEU A 508 -14.36 8.34 -13.53
C LEU A 508 -14.97 7.31 -14.48
N TYR A 509 -14.26 6.91 -15.55
CA TYR A 509 -14.71 5.85 -16.45
C TYR A 509 -14.77 4.49 -15.75
N GLN A 510 -13.84 4.21 -14.84
CA GLN A 510 -13.87 2.98 -14.04
C GLN A 510 -15.11 2.93 -13.13
N GLN A 511 -15.50 4.04 -12.50
CA GLN A 511 -16.74 4.12 -11.72
C GLN A 511 -18.00 3.91 -12.59
N LYS A 512 -17.98 4.40 -13.83
CA LYS A 512 -19.02 4.15 -14.83
C LYS A 512 -18.97 2.73 -15.44
N MET A 513 -18.02 1.87 -15.00
CA MET A 513 -17.79 0.52 -15.54
C MET A 513 -17.35 0.48 -17.01
N ASP A 514 -16.87 1.58 -17.56
CA ASP A 514 -16.30 1.67 -18.89
C ASP A 514 -14.77 1.44 -18.82
N LEU A 515 -14.38 0.16 -18.72
CA LEU A 515 -12.97 -0.22 -18.59
C LEU A 515 -12.14 0.10 -19.84
N LEU A 516 -12.78 0.19 -21.01
CA LEU A 516 -12.08 0.50 -22.27
C LEU A 516 -11.57 1.95 -22.27
N ASN A 517 -12.44 2.90 -21.94
CA ASN A 517 -12.05 4.29 -21.84
C ASN A 517 -11.18 4.55 -20.63
N SER A 518 -11.42 3.85 -19.51
CA SER A 518 -10.56 3.93 -18.33
C SER A 518 -9.11 3.56 -18.67
N GLU A 519 -8.89 2.42 -19.31
CA GLU A 519 -7.55 1.99 -19.75
C GLU A 519 -6.90 2.99 -20.72
N LYS A 520 -7.67 3.49 -21.71
CA LYS A 520 -7.18 4.48 -22.65
C LYS A 520 -6.60 5.70 -21.96
N PHE A 521 -7.30 6.23 -20.95
CA PHE A 521 -6.85 7.44 -20.25
C PHE A 521 -5.71 7.17 -19.28
N VAL A 522 -5.68 6.02 -18.61
CA VAL A 522 -4.52 5.67 -17.77
C VAL A 522 -3.25 5.47 -18.61
N ARG A 523 -3.36 4.82 -19.76
CA ARG A 523 -2.22 4.70 -20.68
C ARG A 523 -1.77 6.06 -21.20
N LYS A 524 -2.72 6.98 -21.41
CA LYS A 524 -2.39 8.37 -21.78
C LYS A 524 -1.63 9.10 -20.66
N ALA A 525 -1.97 8.87 -19.39
CA ALA A 525 -1.21 9.39 -18.25
C ALA A 525 0.23 8.86 -18.25
N LEU A 526 0.43 7.56 -18.53
CA LEU A 526 1.76 6.93 -18.62
C LEU A 526 2.57 7.33 -19.86
N GLU A 527 1.91 7.72 -20.98
CA GLU A 527 2.60 8.33 -22.12
C GLU A 527 3.18 9.71 -21.76
N VAL A 528 2.49 10.44 -20.90
CA VAL A 528 2.88 11.79 -20.46
C VAL A 528 3.92 11.72 -19.35
N ASP A 529 3.72 10.85 -18.37
CA ASP A 529 4.64 10.62 -17.26
C ASP A 529 4.80 9.11 -17.01
N PRO A 530 5.84 8.48 -17.58
CA PRO A 530 6.10 7.05 -17.41
C PRO A 530 6.46 6.65 -15.95
N GLU A 531 6.75 7.61 -15.09
CA GLU A 531 7.07 7.37 -13.66
C GLU A 531 5.89 7.74 -12.74
N CYS A 532 4.68 7.94 -13.28
CA CYS A 532 3.47 8.17 -12.49
C CYS A 532 3.04 6.88 -11.79
N ASP A 533 3.37 6.75 -10.50
CA ASP A 533 3.07 5.59 -9.65
C ASP A 533 1.57 5.28 -9.59
N THR A 534 0.76 6.30 -9.40
CA THR A 534 -0.70 6.20 -9.34
C THR A 534 -1.27 5.62 -10.65
N ALA A 535 -0.73 6.04 -11.81
CA ALA A 535 -1.18 5.52 -13.10
C ALA A 535 -0.85 4.03 -13.27
N HIS A 536 0.34 3.59 -12.85
CA HIS A 536 0.70 2.16 -12.86
C HIS A 536 -0.21 1.33 -11.96
N VAL A 537 -0.49 1.80 -10.74
CA VAL A 537 -1.42 1.12 -9.83
C VAL A 537 -2.83 1.01 -10.43
N HIS A 538 -3.34 2.09 -11.04
CA HIS A 538 -4.67 2.06 -11.66
C HIS A 538 -4.71 1.18 -12.91
N LEU A 539 -3.66 1.18 -13.74
CA LEU A 539 -3.59 0.28 -14.89
C LEU A 539 -3.60 -1.18 -14.43
N ALA A 540 -2.81 -1.52 -13.42
CA ALA A 540 -2.82 -2.86 -12.84
C ALA A 540 -4.22 -3.27 -12.31
N GLN A 541 -4.94 -2.36 -11.67
CA GLN A 541 -6.32 -2.62 -11.21
C GLN A 541 -7.30 -2.86 -12.37
N ILE A 542 -7.18 -2.08 -13.44
CA ILE A 542 -7.98 -2.27 -14.67
C ILE A 542 -7.65 -3.62 -15.30
N CYS A 543 -6.38 -3.99 -15.40
CA CYS A 543 -5.94 -5.29 -15.92
C CYS A 543 -6.51 -6.46 -15.09
N LEU A 544 -6.52 -6.36 -13.75
CA LEU A 544 -7.20 -7.35 -12.90
C LEU A 544 -8.71 -7.45 -13.19
N GLN A 545 -9.39 -6.31 -13.40
CA GLN A 545 -10.82 -6.31 -13.74
C GLN A 545 -11.11 -6.89 -15.14
N LYS A 546 -10.15 -6.77 -16.05
CA LYS A 546 -10.18 -7.38 -17.39
C LYS A 546 -9.68 -8.82 -17.43
N HIS A 547 -9.26 -9.35 -16.27
CA HIS A 547 -8.69 -10.69 -16.12
C HIS A 547 -7.31 -10.89 -16.78
N ASP A 548 -6.61 -9.81 -17.06
CA ASP A 548 -5.20 -9.83 -17.48
C ASP A 548 -4.29 -9.70 -16.25
N ILE A 549 -4.17 -10.83 -15.53
CA ILE A 549 -3.40 -10.85 -14.29
C ILE A 549 -1.90 -10.71 -14.58
N ALA A 550 -1.44 -11.17 -15.75
CA ALA A 550 -0.03 -11.10 -16.09
C ALA A 550 0.43 -9.64 -16.26
N GLU A 551 -0.33 -8.84 -17.02
CA GLU A 551 -0.06 -7.40 -17.17
C GLU A 551 -0.21 -6.67 -15.82
N ALA A 552 -1.18 -7.06 -14.99
CA ALA A 552 -1.34 -6.46 -13.66
C ALA A 552 -0.10 -6.67 -12.76
N VAL A 553 0.51 -7.86 -12.77
CA VAL A 553 1.76 -8.15 -12.03
C VAL A 553 2.91 -7.29 -12.54
N GLU A 554 3.01 -7.08 -13.85
CA GLU A 554 4.02 -6.23 -14.46
C GLU A 554 3.84 -4.76 -14.05
N GLU A 555 2.61 -4.23 -14.14
CA GLU A 555 2.32 -2.84 -13.80
C GLU A 555 2.51 -2.55 -12.29
N TYR A 556 2.14 -3.48 -11.40
CA TYR A 556 2.51 -3.36 -9.98
C TYR A 556 4.03 -3.42 -9.77
N GLY A 557 4.75 -4.18 -10.59
CA GLY A 557 6.22 -4.17 -10.60
C GLY A 557 6.79 -2.79 -10.91
N LYS A 558 6.25 -2.11 -11.93
CA LYS A 558 6.62 -0.73 -12.29
C LYS A 558 6.26 0.26 -11.17
N ALA A 559 5.07 0.12 -10.56
CA ALA A 559 4.67 0.92 -9.42
C ALA A 559 5.66 0.79 -8.24
N ILE A 560 6.19 -0.41 -7.98
CA ILE A 560 7.23 -0.67 -6.96
C ILE A 560 8.52 0.09 -7.28
N GLU A 561 8.93 0.13 -8.54
CA GLU A 561 10.17 0.81 -8.97
C GLU A 561 10.10 2.32 -8.77
N VAL A 562 8.90 2.91 -8.97
CA VAL A 562 8.68 4.36 -8.87
C VAL A 562 8.08 4.82 -7.54
N ALA A 563 7.64 3.92 -6.67
CA ALA A 563 7.07 4.24 -5.36
C ALA A 563 8.03 5.12 -4.55
N ARG A 564 7.57 6.26 -4.01
CA ARG A 564 8.39 7.18 -3.24
C ARG A 564 8.48 6.76 -1.78
N THR A 565 7.35 6.59 -1.11
CA THR A 565 7.31 6.28 0.31
C THR A 565 7.38 4.77 0.58
N ASN A 566 7.79 4.41 1.80
CA ASN A 566 7.76 3.01 2.22
C ASN A 566 6.33 2.45 2.25
N MET A 567 5.34 3.30 2.51
CA MET A 567 3.93 2.92 2.52
C MET A 567 3.42 2.60 1.11
N ASP A 568 3.71 3.46 0.12
CA ASP A 568 3.36 3.22 -1.29
C ASP A 568 4.04 1.95 -1.80
N LEU A 569 5.33 1.79 -1.45
CA LEU A 569 6.09 0.59 -1.77
C LEU A 569 5.44 -0.67 -1.20
N GLN A 570 5.13 -0.67 0.10
CA GLN A 570 4.50 -1.82 0.76
C GLN A 570 3.14 -2.16 0.14
N GLN A 571 2.34 -1.14 -0.16
CA GLN A 571 1.03 -1.32 -0.80
C GLN A 571 1.18 -1.93 -2.21
N ALA A 572 2.09 -1.40 -3.02
CA ALA A 572 2.34 -1.93 -4.37
C ALA A 572 2.89 -3.37 -4.33
N VAL A 573 3.80 -3.66 -3.39
CA VAL A 573 4.33 -5.03 -3.16
C VAL A 573 3.20 -5.97 -2.77
N MET A 574 2.35 -5.59 -1.81
CA MET A 574 1.23 -6.42 -1.36
C MET A 574 0.27 -6.74 -2.52
N CYS A 575 -0.04 -5.75 -3.36
CA CYS A 575 -0.89 -5.95 -4.53
C CYS A 575 -0.23 -6.87 -5.57
N ARG A 576 1.08 -6.71 -5.81
CA ARG A 576 1.83 -7.55 -6.74
C ARG A 576 1.90 -9.01 -6.25
N GLU A 577 2.24 -9.26 -4.99
CA GLU A 577 2.33 -10.62 -4.44
C GLU A 577 0.96 -11.32 -4.48
N ALA A 578 -0.12 -10.58 -4.19
CA ALA A 578 -1.48 -11.09 -4.32
C ALA A 578 -1.81 -11.49 -5.78
N ALA A 579 -1.52 -10.61 -6.75
CA ALA A 579 -1.75 -10.89 -8.17
C ALA A 579 -0.85 -12.03 -8.68
N LYS A 580 0.42 -12.10 -8.24
CA LYS A 580 1.36 -13.16 -8.58
C LYS A 580 0.86 -14.52 -8.09
N ALA A 581 0.40 -14.62 -6.84
CA ALA A 581 -0.17 -15.85 -6.31
C ALA A 581 -1.40 -16.32 -7.11
N GLN A 582 -2.28 -15.39 -7.52
CA GLN A 582 -3.42 -15.72 -8.40
C GLN A 582 -2.96 -16.24 -9.75
N LEU A 583 -1.97 -15.58 -10.37
CA LEU A 583 -1.43 -15.98 -11.66
C LEU A 583 -0.84 -17.39 -11.62
N ASP A 584 -0.08 -17.70 -10.56
CA ASP A 584 0.54 -19.01 -10.37
C ASP A 584 -0.51 -20.10 -10.13
N VAL A 585 -1.56 -19.80 -9.36
CA VAL A 585 -2.69 -20.73 -9.15
C VAL A 585 -3.43 -21.00 -10.46
N ILE A 586 -3.71 -19.98 -11.26
CA ILE A 586 -4.41 -20.14 -12.54
C ILE A 586 -3.55 -20.93 -13.55
N LYS A 587 -2.24 -20.71 -13.58
CA LYS A 587 -1.30 -21.51 -14.39
C LYS A 587 -1.29 -22.96 -13.96
N LYS A 588 -1.29 -23.22 -12.66
CA LYS A 588 -1.24 -24.58 -12.09
C LYS A 588 -2.58 -25.34 -12.22
N TYR A 589 -3.69 -24.61 -12.17
CA TYR A 589 -5.04 -25.16 -12.21
C TYR A 589 -5.89 -24.46 -13.30
N PRO A 590 -5.66 -24.72 -14.60
CA PRO A 590 -6.32 -24.01 -15.70
C PRO A 590 -7.85 -24.07 -15.67
N ASP A 591 -8.41 -25.17 -15.17
CA ASP A 591 -9.85 -25.38 -15.05
C ASP A 591 -10.51 -24.54 -13.90
N ILE A 592 -9.72 -24.02 -12.98
CA ILE A 592 -10.19 -23.06 -11.98
C ILE A 592 -10.43 -21.67 -12.60
N LYS A 593 -9.75 -21.37 -13.71
CA LYS A 593 -9.89 -20.09 -14.41
C LYS A 593 -11.35 -19.76 -14.73
N GLU A 594 -12.11 -20.75 -15.21
CA GLU A 594 -13.54 -20.55 -15.53
C GLU A 594 -14.41 -20.27 -14.29
N LYS A 595 -14.02 -20.77 -13.10
CA LYS A 595 -14.74 -20.50 -11.85
C LYS A 595 -14.39 -19.12 -11.26
N PHE A 596 -13.15 -18.69 -11.48
CA PHE A 596 -12.67 -17.42 -10.96
C PHE A 596 -13.30 -16.22 -11.69
N PHE A 597 -13.65 -16.41 -12.98
CA PHE A 597 -14.15 -15.35 -13.85
C PHE A 597 -15.69 -15.39 -14.06
N LYS A 598 -16.39 -16.35 -13.44
CA LYS A 598 -17.85 -16.39 -13.34
C LYS A 598 -18.37 -15.64 -12.14
#